data_b69ffb3d69e93e253b9f1c62984a3f57
#
_entry.id   b69ffb3d69e93e253b9f1c62984a3f57
#
_cell.length_a   1.000
_cell.length_b   1.000
_cell.length_c   1.000
_cell.angle_alpha   90.00
_cell.angle_beta   90.00
_cell.angle_gamma   90.00
#
_symmetry.space_group_name_H-M   'P 1'
#
loop_
_entity.id
_entity.type
_entity.pdbx_description
1 polymer ?
#
loop_
_entity_poly.entity_id
_entity_poly.type
_entity_poly.pdbx_seq_one_letter_code
_entity_poly.pdbx_strand_id
1 'polypeptide(L)'
;MTIEFFARLPLHGETQYIPGDNRNRGDWNRQPHASTGAVSSSEVGDDFAYVDYLSQVARAAEINGFSGALLVNAPFGDEPWIVSAALARETKRLRFVDAFHPGHFSPWQATQMAASFQRISGGRLVWNVIQGGSDGLLRANGEPLPHDERYVRAIEFLDLVKGFWANESFHYKGRYYEANGGGLRGPLARAPIPTICSAGTSDG
;
A
#
# COMPACT_ATOMS: atom_id res chain seq x y z
N MET A 1 12.66 -24.22 -1.40
CA MET A 1 12.32 -22.85 -1.86
C MET A 1 10.82 -22.80 -2.03
N THR A 2 10.11 -21.95 -1.31
CA THR A 2 8.65 -21.81 -1.42
C THR A 2 8.37 -20.63 -2.34
N ILE A 3 7.57 -20.84 -3.39
CA ILE A 3 7.12 -19.78 -4.28
C ILE A 3 5.83 -19.22 -3.70
N GLU A 4 5.74 -17.89 -3.58
CA GLU A 4 4.55 -17.21 -3.13
C GLU A 4 3.93 -16.43 -4.30
N PHE A 5 2.60 -16.48 -4.39
CA PHE A 5 1.84 -15.76 -5.40
C PHE A 5 1.01 -14.65 -4.73
N PHE A 6 1.04 -13.48 -5.36
CA PHE A 6 0.26 -12.32 -4.92
C PHE A 6 -0.72 -11.92 -6.02
N ALA A 7 -1.97 -11.74 -5.65
CA ALA A 7 -2.98 -11.19 -6.54
C ALA A 7 -2.86 -9.66 -6.55
N ARG A 8 -3.09 -9.02 -7.69
CA ARG A 8 -3.22 -7.56 -7.74
C ARG A 8 -4.69 -7.18 -7.58
N LEU A 9 -5.00 -6.32 -6.62
CA LEU A 9 -6.34 -5.77 -6.45
C LEU A 9 -6.58 -4.60 -7.40
N PRO A 10 -7.79 -4.50 -7.97
CA PRO A 10 -8.15 -3.44 -8.91
C PRO A 10 -8.61 -2.17 -8.18
N LEU A 11 -7.68 -1.40 -7.61
CA LEU A 11 -7.98 -0.16 -6.88
C LEU A 11 -8.42 1.02 -7.77
N HIS A 12 -8.49 0.83 -9.08
CA HIS A 12 -8.97 1.83 -10.03
C HIS A 12 -10.39 1.53 -10.47
N GLY A 13 -11.23 1.16 -9.52
CA GLY A 13 -12.55 0.64 -9.80
C GLY A 13 -13.41 1.54 -10.67
N GLU A 14 -13.26 2.84 -10.57
CA GLU A 14 -14.07 3.84 -11.27
C GLU A 14 -13.33 4.53 -12.44
N THR A 15 -12.16 4.02 -12.85
CA THR A 15 -11.45 4.59 -13.98
C THR A 15 -12.10 4.24 -15.30
N GLN A 16 -12.11 5.21 -16.21
CA GLN A 16 -12.59 4.99 -17.57
C GLN A 16 -11.82 3.86 -18.26
N TYR A 17 -12.49 3.20 -19.19
CA TYR A 17 -11.89 2.19 -20.05
C TYR A 17 -10.57 2.68 -20.68
N ILE A 18 -9.52 1.91 -20.48
CA ILE A 18 -8.23 2.15 -21.12
C ILE A 18 -8.22 1.40 -22.46
N PRO A 19 -8.03 2.10 -23.59
CA PRO A 19 -7.95 1.46 -24.90
C PRO A 19 -6.87 0.36 -24.97
N GLY A 20 -7.07 -0.59 -25.87
CA GLY A 20 -6.42 -1.89 -25.95
C GLY A 20 -4.92 -2.01 -25.72
N ASP A 21 -4.12 -1.02 -26.12
CA ASP A 21 -2.67 -1.08 -26.05
C ASP A 21 -2.10 -0.96 -24.62
N ASN A 22 -2.94 -0.51 -23.68
CA ASN A 22 -2.57 -0.31 -22.28
C ASN A 22 -3.32 -1.26 -21.32
N ARG A 23 -3.90 -2.34 -21.84
CA ARG A 23 -4.64 -3.31 -21.02
C ARG A 23 -3.71 -4.06 -20.09
N ASN A 24 -4.12 -4.18 -18.85
CA ASN A 24 -3.48 -5.10 -17.95
C ASN A 24 -3.73 -6.55 -18.37
N ARG A 25 -2.80 -7.42 -18.06
CA ARG A 25 -2.94 -8.86 -18.34
C ARG A 25 -4.19 -9.40 -17.65
N GLY A 26 -5.07 -9.99 -18.44
CA GLY A 26 -6.37 -10.48 -17.97
C GLY A 26 -7.58 -9.63 -18.38
N ASP A 27 -7.38 -8.47 -18.99
CA ASP A 27 -8.46 -7.57 -19.39
C ASP A 27 -8.95 -7.79 -20.85
N TRP A 28 -8.53 -8.86 -21.47
CA TRP A 28 -8.63 -9.12 -22.91
C TRP A 28 -10.04 -9.07 -23.49
N ASN A 29 -11.04 -9.45 -22.71
CA ASN A 29 -12.42 -9.57 -23.17
C ASN A 29 -13.39 -8.66 -22.41
N ARG A 30 -12.88 -7.66 -21.68
CA ARG A 30 -13.75 -6.78 -20.92
C ARG A 30 -14.47 -5.79 -21.80
N GLN A 31 -15.78 -5.74 -21.64
CA GLN A 31 -16.55 -4.61 -22.12
C GLN A 31 -16.19 -3.37 -21.28
N PRO A 32 -16.17 -2.17 -21.89
CA PRO A 32 -15.79 -0.94 -21.18
C PRO A 32 -16.60 -0.68 -19.89
N HIS A 33 -17.88 -0.97 -19.93
CA HIS A 33 -18.81 -0.81 -18.81
C HIS A 33 -18.84 -2.00 -17.83
N ALA A 34 -18.28 -3.13 -18.24
CA ALA A 34 -18.09 -4.29 -17.38
C ALA A 34 -16.71 -4.29 -16.72
N SER A 35 -15.93 -3.24 -16.89
CA SER A 35 -14.71 -3.06 -16.13
C SER A 35 -15.10 -2.92 -14.67
N THR A 36 -14.29 -3.47 -13.81
CA THR A 36 -14.40 -3.29 -12.37
C THR A 36 -14.47 -1.83 -11.96
N GLY A 37 -14.10 -0.95 -12.90
CA GLY A 37 -14.24 0.46 -12.78
C GLY A 37 -15.66 0.97 -12.70
N ALA A 38 -16.58 0.22 -13.19
CA ALA A 38 -17.97 0.65 -13.21
C ALA A 38 -18.76 0.29 -11.92
N VAL A 39 -18.13 -0.36 -10.98
CA VAL A 39 -18.80 -0.74 -9.73
C VAL A 39 -18.65 0.38 -8.72
N SER A 40 -19.30 1.50 -8.97
CA SER A 40 -19.55 2.49 -7.93
C SER A 40 -20.85 2.14 -7.20
N SER A 41 -20.94 2.54 -5.97
CA SER A 41 -22.17 2.37 -5.17
C SER A 41 -23.38 3.10 -5.78
N SER A 42 -23.13 4.09 -6.63
CA SER A 42 -24.17 4.84 -7.35
C SER A 42 -24.73 4.13 -8.58
N GLU A 43 -24.02 3.14 -9.13
CA GLU A 43 -24.41 2.46 -10.38
C GLU A 43 -25.02 1.07 -10.16
N VAL A 44 -24.77 0.46 -9.01
CA VAL A 44 -25.17 -0.93 -8.72
C VAL A 44 -26.39 -1.03 -7.80
N GLY A 45 -26.92 0.10 -7.35
CA GLY A 45 -28.01 0.14 -6.38
C GLY A 45 -27.50 0.03 -4.93
N ASP A 46 -28.43 0.18 -4.00
CA ASP A 46 -28.15 0.36 -2.57
C ASP A 46 -27.51 -0.87 -1.87
N ASP A 47 -27.53 -2.04 -2.52
CA ASP A 47 -27.14 -3.30 -1.90
C ASP A 47 -25.73 -3.80 -2.23
N PHE A 48 -25.00 -3.14 -3.14
CA PHE A 48 -23.66 -3.57 -3.54
C PHE A 48 -22.72 -2.40 -3.77
N ALA A 49 -21.75 -2.23 -2.90
CA ALA A 49 -20.74 -1.18 -2.99
C ALA A 49 -19.43 -1.70 -3.62
N TYR A 50 -18.59 -0.78 -4.08
CA TYR A 50 -17.26 -1.12 -4.62
C TYR A 50 -16.41 -1.91 -3.63
N VAL A 51 -16.50 -1.63 -2.34
CA VAL A 51 -15.82 -2.40 -1.29
C VAL A 51 -16.27 -3.85 -1.23
N ASP A 52 -17.54 -4.15 -1.55
CA ASP A 52 -18.05 -5.53 -1.61
C ASP A 52 -17.40 -6.30 -2.76
N TYR A 53 -17.21 -5.64 -3.90
CA TYR A 53 -16.48 -6.21 -5.01
C TYR A 53 -15.03 -6.52 -4.63
N LEU A 54 -14.31 -5.57 -4.02
CA LEU A 54 -12.95 -5.79 -3.56
C LEU A 54 -12.86 -6.91 -2.53
N SER A 55 -13.85 -7.01 -1.64
CA SER A 55 -13.96 -8.09 -0.65
C SER A 55 -14.13 -9.45 -1.32
N GLN A 56 -14.94 -9.55 -2.36
CA GLN A 56 -15.09 -10.78 -3.14
C GLN A 56 -13.80 -11.19 -3.81
N VAL A 57 -13.08 -10.24 -4.44
CA VAL A 57 -11.79 -10.50 -5.08
C VAL A 57 -10.75 -10.95 -4.06
N ALA A 58 -10.66 -10.28 -2.90
CA ALA A 58 -9.72 -10.64 -1.84
C ALA A 58 -10.00 -12.03 -1.26
N ARG A 59 -11.26 -12.34 -1.00
CA ARG A 59 -11.68 -13.69 -0.55
C ARG A 59 -11.39 -14.76 -1.59
N ALA A 60 -11.65 -14.47 -2.87
CA ALA A 60 -11.34 -15.39 -3.96
C ALA A 60 -9.83 -15.66 -4.05
N ALA A 61 -9.00 -14.64 -3.91
CA ALA A 61 -7.55 -14.80 -3.85
C ALA A 61 -7.13 -15.68 -2.67
N GLU A 62 -7.68 -15.46 -1.48
CA GLU A 62 -7.39 -16.26 -0.29
C GLU A 62 -7.78 -17.74 -0.45
N ILE A 63 -8.98 -18.00 -0.98
CA ILE A 63 -9.49 -19.36 -1.21
C ILE A 63 -8.65 -20.10 -2.25
N ASN A 64 -8.20 -19.41 -3.30
CA ASN A 64 -7.36 -19.99 -4.34
C ASN A 64 -5.86 -20.08 -3.95
N GLY A 65 -5.51 -19.83 -2.70
CA GLY A 65 -4.17 -20.07 -2.18
C GLY A 65 -3.14 -19.00 -2.50
N PHE A 66 -3.56 -17.80 -2.87
CA PHE A 66 -2.64 -16.66 -2.96
C PHE A 66 -2.12 -16.30 -1.56
N SER A 67 -0.83 -16.01 -1.48
CA SER A 67 -0.15 -15.63 -0.23
C SER A 67 -0.51 -14.22 0.22
N GLY A 68 -0.92 -13.37 -0.70
CA GLY A 68 -1.30 -11.99 -0.42
C GLY A 68 -1.89 -11.28 -1.62
N ALA A 69 -2.22 -10.03 -1.42
CA ALA A 69 -2.73 -9.12 -2.43
C ALA A 69 -1.86 -7.87 -2.51
N LEU A 70 -1.51 -7.47 -3.72
CA LEU A 70 -0.80 -6.22 -4.00
C LEU A 70 -1.82 -5.10 -4.23
N LEU A 71 -1.68 -4.05 -3.44
CA LEU A 71 -2.44 -2.82 -3.56
C LEU A 71 -1.50 -1.71 -4.07
N VAL A 72 -1.74 -1.29 -5.29
CA VAL A 72 -0.88 -0.32 -5.96
C VAL A 72 -1.30 1.10 -5.61
N ASN A 73 -0.36 1.90 -5.12
CA ASN A 73 -0.60 3.33 -4.96
C ASN A 73 -0.52 4.02 -6.33
N ALA A 74 -1.64 4.55 -6.77
CA ALA A 74 -1.73 5.26 -8.03
C ALA A 74 -2.58 6.53 -7.85
N PRO A 75 -2.30 7.58 -8.63
CA PRO A 75 -2.88 8.92 -8.42
C PRO A 75 -4.40 9.00 -8.54
N PHE A 76 -4.99 8.03 -9.22
CA PHE A 76 -6.43 7.97 -9.51
C PHE A 76 -7.10 6.72 -8.94
N GLY A 77 -6.43 6.04 -8.00
CA GLY A 77 -6.95 4.87 -7.32
C GLY A 77 -7.21 5.15 -5.85
N ASP A 78 -7.89 4.23 -5.20
CA ASP A 78 -8.08 4.28 -3.77
C ASP A 78 -6.75 4.11 -3.02
N GLU A 79 -6.68 4.71 -1.85
CA GLU A 79 -5.50 4.66 -1.01
C GLU A 79 -5.31 3.23 -0.41
N PRO A 80 -4.15 2.57 -0.65
CA PRO A 80 -3.94 1.17 -0.30
C PRO A 80 -4.18 0.82 1.17
N TRP A 81 -3.74 1.65 2.11
CA TRP A 81 -3.87 1.37 3.54
C TRP A 81 -5.31 1.40 4.03
N ILE A 82 -6.12 2.28 3.45
CA ILE A 82 -7.55 2.37 3.77
C ILE A 82 -8.26 1.11 3.27
N VAL A 83 -8.01 0.74 2.01
CA VAL A 83 -8.63 -0.45 1.41
C VAL A 83 -8.17 -1.73 2.12
N SER A 84 -6.87 -1.89 2.36
CA SER A 84 -6.36 -3.09 3.03
C SER A 84 -6.87 -3.22 4.47
N ALA A 85 -7.06 -2.10 5.19
CA ALA A 85 -7.67 -2.12 6.51
C ALA A 85 -9.12 -2.63 6.49
N ALA A 86 -9.90 -2.21 5.49
CA ALA A 86 -11.26 -2.74 5.29
C ALA A 86 -11.23 -4.24 4.96
N LEU A 87 -10.39 -4.65 4.01
CA LEU A 87 -10.30 -6.04 3.55
C LEU A 87 -9.66 -6.99 4.58
N ALA A 88 -8.88 -6.47 5.52
CA ALA A 88 -8.35 -7.26 6.63
C ALA A 88 -9.44 -7.86 7.51
N ARG A 89 -10.63 -7.24 7.57
CA ARG A 89 -11.81 -7.78 8.25
C ARG A 89 -12.41 -8.95 7.48
N GLU A 90 -12.37 -8.90 6.16
CA GLU A 90 -13.03 -9.82 5.23
C GLU A 90 -12.23 -11.09 4.94
N THR A 91 -10.94 -11.10 5.28
CA THR A 91 -10.00 -12.20 5.05
C THR A 91 -9.34 -12.66 6.35
N LYS A 92 -8.73 -13.84 6.36
CA LYS A 92 -8.12 -14.42 7.57
C LYS A 92 -6.60 -14.59 7.47
N ARG A 93 -6.08 -14.89 6.28
CA ARG A 93 -4.67 -15.22 6.05
C ARG A 93 -4.00 -14.36 5.00
N LEU A 94 -4.79 -13.78 4.09
CA LEU A 94 -4.28 -12.97 2.99
C LEU A 94 -3.43 -11.82 3.52
N ARG A 95 -2.18 -11.72 3.07
CA ARG A 95 -1.30 -10.60 3.39
C ARG A 95 -1.59 -9.44 2.44
N PHE A 96 -1.40 -8.23 2.92
CA PHE A 96 -1.62 -7.00 2.16
C PHE A 96 -0.28 -6.35 1.86
N VAL A 97 0.07 -6.31 0.57
CA VAL A 97 1.30 -5.69 0.07
C VAL A 97 0.94 -4.28 -0.37
N ASP A 98 1.04 -3.34 0.56
CA ASP A 98 0.63 -1.97 0.35
C ASP A 98 1.78 -1.14 -0.21
N ALA A 99 1.61 -0.68 -1.44
CA ALA A 99 2.56 0.23 -2.06
C ALA A 99 2.36 1.65 -1.53
N PHE A 100 3.42 2.29 -1.08
CA PHE A 100 3.36 3.67 -0.62
C PHE A 100 4.65 4.45 -0.86
N HIS A 101 4.49 5.77 -0.92
CA HIS A 101 5.58 6.73 -1.04
C HIS A 101 5.98 7.27 0.34
N PRO A 102 7.24 7.06 0.79
CA PRO A 102 7.72 7.66 2.03
C PRO A 102 7.56 9.18 2.11
N GLY A 103 7.63 9.86 0.96
CA GLY A 103 7.49 11.31 0.89
C GLY A 103 6.11 11.87 1.26
N HIS A 104 5.09 11.04 1.20
CA HIS A 104 3.72 11.46 1.52
C HIS A 104 3.36 11.27 3.00
N PHE A 105 4.26 10.67 3.79
CA PHE A 105 4.01 10.38 5.20
C PHE A 105 5.14 10.89 6.07
N SER A 106 4.83 11.25 7.32
CA SER A 106 5.87 11.34 8.32
C SER A 106 6.30 9.93 8.77
N PRO A 107 7.59 9.70 9.10
CA PRO A 107 8.04 8.39 9.60
C PRO A 107 7.26 7.92 10.84
N TRP A 108 6.93 8.84 11.76
CA TRP A 108 6.13 8.52 12.93
C TRP A 108 4.72 8.07 12.58
N GLN A 109 4.02 8.81 11.72
CA GLN A 109 2.65 8.47 11.33
C GLN A 109 2.60 7.12 10.63
N ALA A 110 3.50 6.86 9.68
CA ALA A 110 3.59 5.58 9.01
C ALA A 110 3.87 4.43 9.99
N THR A 111 4.78 4.64 10.96
CA THR A 111 5.06 3.65 12.02
C THR A 111 3.81 3.35 12.85
N GLN A 112 3.09 4.37 13.29
CA GLN A 112 1.89 4.20 14.11
C GLN A 112 0.76 3.49 13.33
N MET A 113 0.54 3.88 12.09
CA MET A 113 -0.46 3.25 11.20
C MET A 113 -0.12 1.78 10.96
N ALA A 114 1.13 1.48 10.63
CA ALA A 114 1.57 0.10 10.39
C ALA A 114 1.47 -0.76 11.65
N ALA A 115 1.89 -0.27 12.81
CA ALA A 115 1.75 -1.00 14.06
C ALA A 115 0.28 -1.27 14.41
N SER A 116 -0.60 -0.31 14.15
CA SER A 116 -2.04 -0.49 14.32
C SER A 116 -2.58 -1.56 13.38
N PHE A 117 -2.21 -1.48 12.09
CA PHE A 117 -2.62 -2.46 11.10
C PHE A 117 -2.14 -3.88 11.45
N GLN A 118 -0.87 -4.02 11.84
CA GLN A 118 -0.31 -5.32 12.25
C GLN A 118 -1.09 -5.93 13.42
N ARG A 119 -1.50 -5.11 14.38
CA ARG A 119 -2.31 -5.58 15.52
C ARG A 119 -3.70 -6.02 15.09
N ILE A 120 -4.42 -5.23 14.31
CA ILE A 120 -5.81 -5.57 13.91
C ILE A 120 -5.85 -6.69 12.88
N SER A 121 -4.82 -6.84 12.05
CA SER A 121 -4.75 -7.86 11.01
C SER A 121 -4.09 -9.17 11.46
N GLY A 122 -3.41 -9.17 12.60
CA GLY A 122 -2.61 -10.32 13.02
C GLY A 122 -1.29 -10.47 12.26
N GLY A 123 -0.64 -9.36 11.91
CA GLY A 123 0.69 -9.37 11.29
C GLY A 123 0.68 -9.53 9.76
N ARG A 124 -0.38 -9.08 9.08
CA ARG A 124 -0.57 -9.33 7.64
C ARG A 124 -0.16 -8.18 6.72
N LEU A 125 0.40 -7.09 7.24
CA LEU A 125 0.93 -6.00 6.41
C LEU A 125 2.31 -6.34 5.85
N VAL A 126 2.50 -6.05 4.58
CA VAL A 126 3.78 -6.02 3.89
C VAL A 126 3.91 -4.63 3.25
N TRP A 127 5.03 -3.97 3.46
CA TRP A 127 5.29 -2.70 2.82
C TRP A 127 5.98 -2.88 1.48
N ASN A 128 5.42 -2.29 0.44
CA ASN A 128 6.09 -2.09 -0.83
C ASN A 128 6.46 -0.62 -0.97
N VAL A 129 7.70 -0.30 -0.61
CA VAL A 129 8.23 1.07 -0.63
C VAL A 129 8.60 1.45 -2.04
N ILE A 130 7.91 2.45 -2.61
CA ILE A 130 8.11 2.92 -3.97
C ILE A 130 8.55 4.38 -4.00
N GLN A 131 9.36 4.74 -5.01
CA GLN A 131 9.85 6.12 -5.19
C GLN A 131 9.15 6.87 -6.32
N GLY A 132 8.22 6.18 -7.03
CA GLY A 132 7.43 6.74 -8.14
C GLY A 132 8.21 6.92 -9.44
N GLY A 133 7.49 6.70 -10.55
CA GLY A 133 8.06 6.70 -11.89
C GLY A 133 7.93 8.02 -12.67
N SER A 134 7.11 8.95 -12.20
CA SER A 134 6.84 10.21 -12.93
C SER A 134 7.08 11.43 -12.05
N ASP A 135 8.17 12.13 -12.30
CA ASP A 135 8.50 13.37 -11.56
C ASP A 135 7.42 14.44 -11.69
N GLY A 136 6.82 14.59 -12.86
CA GLY A 136 5.76 15.57 -13.08
C GLY A 136 4.54 15.32 -12.20
N LEU A 137 4.12 14.06 -12.12
CA LEU A 137 2.98 13.65 -11.33
C LEU A 137 3.27 13.75 -9.82
N LEU A 138 4.45 13.36 -9.41
CA LEU A 138 4.88 13.48 -8.01
C LEU A 138 4.94 14.93 -7.55
N ARG A 139 5.49 15.82 -8.38
CA ARG A 139 5.49 17.27 -8.08
C ARG A 139 4.08 17.85 -7.99
N ALA A 140 3.18 17.42 -8.85
CA ALA A 140 1.77 17.83 -8.78
C ALA A 140 1.11 17.40 -7.46
N ASN A 141 1.56 16.30 -6.87
CA ASN A 141 1.07 15.77 -5.60
C ASN A 141 1.92 16.20 -4.38
N GLY A 142 2.78 17.20 -4.53
CA GLY A 142 3.53 17.78 -3.42
C GLY A 142 4.88 17.13 -3.11
N GLU A 143 5.40 16.26 -3.98
CA GLU A 143 6.74 15.70 -3.85
C GLU A 143 7.77 16.55 -4.62
N PRO A 144 8.55 17.41 -3.94
CA PRO A 144 9.46 18.34 -4.60
C PRO A 144 10.81 17.73 -4.99
N LEU A 145 11.18 16.60 -4.37
CA LEU A 145 12.53 16.05 -4.50
C LEU A 145 12.73 15.37 -5.86
N PRO A 146 13.91 15.53 -6.47
CA PRO A 146 14.29 14.77 -7.64
C PRO A 146 14.43 13.27 -7.30
N HIS A 147 14.41 12.43 -8.32
CA HIS A 147 14.38 10.97 -8.23
C HIS A 147 15.40 10.40 -7.22
N ASP A 148 16.66 10.69 -7.37
CA ASP A 148 17.72 10.10 -6.54
C ASP A 148 17.66 10.57 -5.08
N GLU A 149 17.27 11.82 -4.85
CA GLU A 149 17.08 12.37 -3.52
C GLU A 149 15.91 11.68 -2.78
N ARG A 150 14.91 11.19 -3.51
CA ARG A 150 13.82 10.42 -2.90
C ARG A 150 14.31 9.09 -2.31
N TYR A 151 15.27 8.42 -2.95
CA TYR A 151 15.90 7.22 -2.39
C TYR A 151 16.70 7.53 -1.12
N VAL A 152 17.49 8.59 -1.12
CA VAL A 152 18.25 9.00 0.07
C VAL A 152 17.30 9.29 1.22
N ARG A 153 16.24 10.05 0.97
CA ARG A 153 15.22 10.32 2.00
C ARG A 153 14.49 9.05 2.46
N ALA A 154 14.21 8.12 1.55
CA ALA A 154 13.54 6.86 1.90
C ALA A 154 14.39 5.98 2.82
N ILE A 155 15.71 5.95 2.65
CA ILE A 155 16.63 5.26 3.56
C ILE A 155 16.49 5.86 4.96
N GLU A 156 16.59 7.18 5.06
CA GLU A 156 16.46 7.90 6.33
C GLU A 156 15.08 7.68 6.98
N PHE A 157 14.02 7.70 6.18
CA PHE A 157 12.66 7.37 6.62
C PHE A 157 12.58 5.96 7.25
N LEU A 158 13.15 4.96 6.59
CA LEU A 158 13.14 3.59 7.08
C LEU A 158 13.99 3.41 8.34
N ASP A 159 15.07 4.15 8.46
CA ASP A 159 15.91 4.14 9.69
C ASP A 159 15.12 4.70 10.89
N LEU A 160 14.36 5.79 10.68
CA LEU A 160 13.47 6.30 11.72
C LEU A 160 12.38 5.30 12.08
N VAL A 161 11.74 4.69 11.09
CA VAL A 161 10.71 3.68 11.32
C VAL A 161 11.26 2.53 12.17
N LYS A 162 12.41 1.98 11.80
CA LYS A 162 13.07 0.91 12.57
C LYS A 162 13.42 1.37 13.98
N GLY A 163 13.93 2.59 14.12
CA GLY A 163 14.26 3.19 15.40
C GLY A 163 13.04 3.35 16.31
N PHE A 164 11.93 3.87 15.80
CA PHE A 164 10.67 3.99 16.52
C PHE A 164 10.06 2.64 16.91
N TRP A 165 10.28 1.61 16.09
CA TRP A 165 9.78 0.28 16.37
C TRP A 165 10.58 -0.45 17.44
N ALA A 166 11.89 -0.26 17.42
CA ALA A 166 12.81 -0.94 18.33
C ALA A 166 12.93 -0.30 19.72
N ASN A 167 12.55 0.97 19.86
CA ASN A 167 12.81 1.74 21.08
C ASN A 167 11.58 2.52 21.53
N GLU A 168 11.37 2.62 22.85
CA GLU A 168 10.36 3.50 23.44
C GLU A 168 10.77 4.98 23.41
N SER A 169 12.07 5.25 23.32
CA SER A 169 12.65 6.60 23.21
C SER A 169 13.82 6.56 22.25
N PHE A 170 13.58 6.99 21.02
CA PHE A 170 14.56 7.02 19.95
C PHE A 170 14.91 8.46 19.57
N HIS A 171 16.18 8.72 19.38
CA HIS A 171 16.71 10.00 18.96
C HIS A 171 17.42 9.83 17.62
N TYR A 172 17.14 10.72 16.70
CA TYR A 172 17.72 10.70 15.36
C TYR A 172 17.88 12.11 14.83
N LYS A 173 18.97 12.36 14.13
CA LYS A 173 19.17 13.62 13.41
C LYS A 173 19.82 13.31 12.07
N GLY A 174 19.06 13.48 11.01
CA GLY A 174 19.50 13.29 9.65
C GLY A 174 19.37 14.54 8.80
N ARG A 175 19.41 14.36 7.49
CA ARG A 175 19.26 15.44 6.52
C ARG A 175 17.81 15.85 6.32
N TYR A 176 16.89 14.90 6.33
CA TYR A 176 15.47 15.10 6.01
C TYR A 176 14.58 15.01 7.23
N TYR A 177 15.02 14.30 8.25
CA TYR A 177 14.19 14.04 9.42
C TYR A 177 14.98 14.24 10.72
N GLU A 178 14.23 14.59 11.77
CA GLU A 178 14.73 14.64 13.14
C GLU A 178 13.69 14.01 14.07
N ALA A 179 14.14 13.25 15.04
CA ALA A 179 13.31 12.68 16.09
C ALA A 179 13.97 12.87 17.46
N ASN A 180 13.17 13.23 18.44
CA ASN A 180 13.66 13.46 19.79
C ASN A 180 12.76 12.75 20.82
N GLY A 181 13.14 11.53 21.19
CA GLY A 181 12.45 10.73 22.20
C GLY A 181 11.18 10.02 21.70
N GLY A 182 10.99 9.89 20.38
CA GLY A 182 9.88 9.14 19.80
C GLY A 182 10.06 7.63 19.90
N GLY A 183 8.96 6.87 19.83
CA GLY A 183 9.00 5.41 19.79
C GLY A 183 7.66 4.78 20.12
N LEU A 184 7.44 3.55 19.66
CA LEU A 184 6.22 2.81 19.96
C LEU A 184 6.18 2.40 21.43
N ARG A 185 5.01 2.55 22.04
CA ARG A 185 4.80 2.21 23.47
C ARG A 185 3.52 1.41 23.65
N GLY A 186 3.43 0.76 24.81
CA GLY A 186 2.27 0.00 25.19
C GLY A 186 1.91 -1.10 24.20
N PRO A 187 0.63 -1.27 23.83
CA PRO A 187 0.22 -2.34 22.93
C PRO A 187 0.82 -2.25 21.52
N LEU A 188 1.15 -1.07 21.02
CA LEU A 188 1.76 -0.90 19.69
C LEU A 188 3.19 -1.42 19.63
N ALA A 189 3.96 -1.31 20.70
CA ALA A 189 5.33 -1.83 20.78
C ALA A 189 5.43 -3.36 20.62
N ARG A 190 4.30 -4.07 20.75
CA ARG A 190 4.25 -5.53 20.58
C ARG A 190 3.87 -5.97 19.17
N ALA A 191 3.52 -5.03 18.30
CA ALA A 191 3.21 -5.35 16.92
C ALA A 191 4.49 -5.80 16.19
N PRO A 192 4.42 -6.84 15.35
CA PRO A 192 5.57 -7.21 14.52
C PRO A 192 5.84 -6.11 13.49
N ILE A 193 7.11 -5.81 13.23
CA ILE A 193 7.46 -4.92 12.13
C ILE A 193 7.01 -5.57 10.81
N PRO A 194 6.39 -4.82 9.87
CA PRO A 194 6.01 -5.40 8.59
C PRO A 194 7.23 -5.84 7.78
N THR A 195 7.06 -6.88 6.97
CA THR A 195 8.03 -7.19 5.92
C THR A 195 8.12 -5.98 4.98
N ILE A 196 9.34 -5.59 4.63
CA ILE A 196 9.59 -4.46 3.73
C ILE A 196 10.15 -5.03 2.43
N CYS A 197 9.53 -4.65 1.32
CA CYS A 197 10.05 -4.84 -0.03
C CYS A 197 10.07 -3.51 -0.77
N SER A 198 10.79 -3.44 -1.86
CA SER A 198 10.77 -2.30 -2.76
C SER A 198 10.66 -2.79 -4.20
N ALA A 199 10.07 -1.96 -5.04
CA ALA A 199 10.02 -2.17 -6.48
C ALA A 199 10.62 -0.95 -7.18
N GLY A 200 11.56 -1.19 -8.07
CA GLY A 200 12.20 -0.17 -8.89
C GLY A 200 12.79 -0.78 -10.14
N THR A 201 12.95 0.03 -11.16
CA THR A 201 13.58 -0.33 -12.43
C THR A 201 14.81 0.54 -12.74
N SER A 202 15.22 1.38 -11.79
CA SER A 202 16.38 2.24 -11.92
C SER A 202 17.63 1.58 -11.33
N ASP A 203 18.79 1.95 -11.87
CA ASP A 203 20.11 1.51 -11.42
C ASP A 203 20.60 2.24 -10.15
N GLY A 204 19.71 2.88 -9.42
CA GLY A 204 20.00 3.67 -8.22
C GLY A 204 19.98 2.88 -6.92
#